data_e951e7745c43fb86958ea8e5d7b0dbaa
#
_entry.id   e951e7745c43fb86958ea8e5d7b0dbaa
#
_cell.length_a   1.000
_cell.length_b   1.000
_cell.length_c   1.000
_cell.angle_alpha   90.00
_cell.angle_beta   90.00
_cell.angle_gamma   90.00
#
_symmetry.space_group_name_H-M   'P 1'
#
loop_
_entity.id
_entity.type
_entity.pdbx_description
1 polymer ?
#
loop_
_entity_poly.entity_id
_entity_poly.type
_entity_poly.pdbx_seq_one_letter_code
_entity_poly.pdbx_strand_id
1 'polypeptide(L)'
;MNAVLIAISVTMDSLLLGKQRAFSTLNLMLSASIVHVMAFGFGLLLGETLVGLVGKFDHWVALIVFGLLGLSCLKSAAFAEYHVEPDVDSWPKLLLMIFGLSIDAAAVGATSGGLIVKPVATLAAIGLFAPVFVVLGRGVLNALTTNHARLLKLFEGVLFWVVGTTIVLSHTQGGF
;
A
#
# COMPACT_ATOMS: atom_id res chain seq x y z
N MET A 1 0.51 -11.23 -12.58
CA MET A 1 -0.17 -10.22 -11.74
C MET A 1 0.15 -8.82 -12.26
N ASN A 2 -0.80 -7.90 -12.25
CA ASN A 2 -0.63 -6.58 -12.87
C ASN A 2 0.11 -5.64 -11.89
N ALA A 3 1.34 -5.23 -12.24
CA ALA A 3 2.19 -4.33 -11.44
C ALA A 3 1.48 -3.01 -11.06
N VAL A 4 0.64 -2.52 -11.96
CA VAL A 4 -0.11 -1.27 -11.75
C VAL A 4 -1.16 -1.41 -10.64
N LEU A 5 -1.88 -2.53 -10.59
CA LEU A 5 -2.87 -2.77 -9.54
C LEU A 5 -2.23 -2.82 -8.15
N ILE A 6 -1.10 -3.51 -8.04
CA ILE A 6 -0.33 -3.58 -6.78
C ILE A 6 0.13 -2.18 -6.40
N ALA A 7 0.73 -1.45 -7.34
CA ALA A 7 1.24 -0.12 -7.05
C ALA A 7 0.12 0.83 -6.57
N ILE A 8 -1.04 0.80 -7.21
CA ILE A 8 -2.19 1.62 -6.80
C ILE A 8 -2.66 1.23 -5.39
N SER A 9 -2.85 -0.06 -5.11
CA SER A 9 -3.34 -0.50 -3.79
C SER A 9 -2.39 -0.12 -2.66
N VAL A 10 -1.09 -0.26 -2.89
CA VAL A 10 -0.03 -0.02 -1.89
C VAL A 10 0.25 1.48 -1.68
N THR A 11 0.05 2.32 -2.71
CA THR A 11 0.40 3.74 -2.62
C THR A 11 -0.78 4.67 -2.34
N MET A 12 -1.99 4.12 -2.26
CA MET A 12 -3.21 4.91 -2.07
C MET A 12 -3.20 5.69 -0.73
N ASP A 13 -2.57 5.15 0.30
CA ASP A 13 -2.38 5.82 1.58
C ASP A 13 -1.57 7.11 1.49
N SER A 14 -0.73 7.25 0.44
CA SER A 14 0.01 8.49 0.19
C SER A 14 -0.90 9.71 -0.09
N LEU A 15 -2.19 9.49 -0.41
CA LEU A 15 -3.18 10.56 -0.46
C LEU A 15 -3.26 11.34 0.85
N LEU A 16 -3.15 10.66 2.00
CA LEU A 16 -3.26 11.27 3.32
C LEU A 16 -2.09 12.22 3.61
N LEU A 17 -0.90 11.91 3.05
CA LEU A 17 0.27 12.79 3.17
C LEU A 17 0.04 14.16 2.52
N GLY A 18 -0.82 14.24 1.51
CA GLY A 18 -1.17 15.50 0.87
C GLY A 18 -1.79 16.54 1.81
N LYS A 19 -2.36 16.14 2.96
CA LYS A 19 -2.89 17.03 3.99
C LYS A 19 -1.82 17.78 4.78
N GLN A 20 -0.59 17.24 4.85
CA GLN A 20 0.50 17.79 5.65
C GLN A 20 1.01 19.10 5.05
N ARG A 21 0.55 20.24 5.60
CA ARG A 21 0.85 21.58 5.08
C ARG A 21 2.22 22.11 5.53
N ALA A 22 2.77 21.59 6.61
CA ALA A 22 4.07 22.00 7.14
C ALA A 22 5.24 21.68 6.21
N PHE A 23 5.05 20.77 5.24
CA PHE A 23 6.09 20.32 4.31
C PHE A 23 5.79 20.72 2.87
N SER A 24 6.84 20.97 2.11
CA SER A 24 6.69 21.22 0.67
C SER A 24 6.17 19.98 -0.04
N THR A 25 5.40 20.17 -1.12
CA THR A 25 4.87 19.07 -1.93
C THR A 25 5.99 18.16 -2.42
N LEU A 26 7.10 18.75 -2.86
CA LEU A 26 8.24 18.00 -3.37
C LEU A 26 8.84 17.08 -2.30
N ASN A 27 9.00 17.58 -1.07
CA ASN A 27 9.54 16.79 0.03
C ASN A 27 8.63 15.60 0.37
N LEU A 28 7.31 15.81 0.39
CA LEU A 28 6.35 14.74 0.62
C LEU A 28 6.37 13.71 -0.51
N MET A 29 6.44 14.14 -1.76
CA MET A 29 6.52 13.26 -2.93
C MET A 29 7.77 12.37 -2.88
N LEU A 30 8.93 12.97 -2.62
CA LEU A 30 10.20 12.25 -2.55
C LEU A 30 10.23 11.28 -1.37
N SER A 31 9.81 11.73 -0.19
CA SER A 31 9.78 10.89 1.01
C SER A 31 8.81 9.71 0.84
N ALA A 32 7.61 9.95 0.33
CA ALA A 32 6.64 8.89 0.07
C ALA A 32 7.17 7.88 -0.94
N SER A 33 7.70 8.36 -2.07
CA SER A 33 8.26 7.47 -3.10
C SER A 33 9.38 6.59 -2.56
N ILE A 34 10.38 7.21 -1.90
CA ILE A 34 11.55 6.49 -1.37
C ILE A 34 11.12 5.45 -0.33
N VAL A 35 10.31 5.84 0.65
CA VAL A 35 9.94 4.95 1.76
C VAL A 35 9.07 3.79 1.26
N HIS A 36 8.09 4.04 0.38
CA HIS A 36 7.26 2.95 -0.18
C HIS A 36 8.07 1.98 -1.04
N VAL A 37 8.97 2.49 -1.89
CA VAL A 37 9.85 1.64 -2.71
C VAL A 37 10.79 0.81 -1.82
N MET A 38 11.37 1.42 -0.78
CA MET A 38 12.23 0.69 0.17
C MET A 38 11.45 -0.35 0.96
N ALA A 39 10.26 0.01 1.48
CA ALA A 39 9.42 -0.91 2.25
C ALA A 39 8.99 -2.11 1.40
N PHE A 40 8.51 -1.86 0.19
CA PHE A 40 8.12 -2.93 -0.73
C PHE A 40 9.31 -3.78 -1.16
N GLY A 41 10.46 -3.15 -1.50
CA GLY A 41 11.68 -3.86 -1.85
C GLY A 41 12.23 -4.72 -0.71
N PHE A 42 12.21 -4.20 0.51
CA PHE A 42 12.55 -4.97 1.71
C PHE A 42 11.58 -6.13 1.92
N GLY A 43 10.28 -5.89 1.73
CA GLY A 43 9.28 -6.96 1.74
C GLY A 43 9.57 -8.05 0.71
N LEU A 44 9.92 -7.69 -0.53
CA LEU A 44 10.30 -8.66 -1.57
C LEU A 44 11.47 -9.55 -1.14
N LEU A 45 12.53 -8.94 -0.58
CA LEU A 45 13.69 -9.68 -0.09
C LEU A 45 13.32 -10.66 1.03
N LEU A 46 12.48 -10.23 1.96
CA LEU A 46 11.94 -11.09 3.00
C LEU A 46 11.09 -12.21 2.40
N GLY A 47 10.25 -11.88 1.42
CA GLY A 47 9.37 -12.83 0.74
C GLY A 47 10.15 -13.94 0.01
N GLU A 48 11.20 -13.60 -0.70
CA GLU A 48 12.08 -14.58 -1.35
C GLU A 48 12.69 -15.55 -0.34
N THR A 49 13.06 -15.04 0.84
CA THR A 49 13.61 -15.88 1.93
C THR A 49 12.51 -16.77 2.53
N LEU A 50 11.30 -16.25 2.70
CA LEU A 50 10.16 -16.96 3.27
C LEU A 50 9.59 -18.04 2.33
N VAL A 51 9.63 -17.82 1.02
CA VAL A 51 9.18 -18.83 0.02
C VAL A 51 9.91 -20.15 0.20
N GLY A 52 11.19 -20.11 0.55
CA GLY A 52 11.97 -21.31 0.88
C GLY A 52 11.46 -22.06 2.12
N LEU A 53 10.79 -21.37 3.04
CA LEU A 53 10.26 -21.94 4.29
C LEU A 53 8.80 -22.37 4.16
N VAL A 54 7.97 -21.61 3.44
CA VAL A 54 6.51 -21.80 3.34
C VAL A 54 6.12 -22.71 2.17
N GLY A 55 6.99 -22.83 1.15
CA GLY A 55 6.83 -23.76 0.03
C GLY A 55 5.50 -23.58 -0.72
N LYS A 56 4.73 -24.66 -0.82
CA LYS A 56 3.47 -24.69 -1.59
C LYS A 56 2.32 -23.85 -1.01
N PHE A 57 2.49 -23.24 0.16
CA PHE A 57 1.44 -22.48 0.85
C PHE A 57 1.53 -20.96 0.65
N ASP A 58 2.48 -20.48 -0.16
CA ASP A 58 2.74 -19.04 -0.38
C ASP A 58 1.50 -18.25 -0.82
N HIS A 59 0.69 -18.80 -1.73
CA HIS A 59 -0.57 -18.18 -2.21
C HIS A 59 -1.64 -18.10 -1.12
N TRP A 60 -1.69 -19.07 -0.18
CA TRP A 60 -2.59 -19.01 0.98
C TRP A 60 -2.13 -17.97 1.99
N VAL A 61 -0.82 -17.86 2.22
CA VAL A 61 -0.25 -16.79 3.07
C VAL A 61 -0.55 -15.43 2.47
N ALA A 62 -0.37 -15.26 1.16
CA ALA A 62 -0.74 -14.03 0.46
C ALA A 62 -2.24 -13.70 0.64
N LEU A 63 -3.13 -14.67 0.44
CA LEU A 63 -4.57 -14.47 0.64
C LEU A 63 -4.89 -14.01 2.08
N ILE A 64 -4.29 -14.64 3.08
CA ILE A 64 -4.50 -14.26 4.49
C ILE A 64 -4.02 -12.84 4.74
N VAL A 65 -2.82 -12.48 4.28
CA VAL A 65 -2.26 -11.13 4.50
C VAL A 65 -3.11 -10.08 3.79
N PHE A 66 -3.42 -10.26 2.51
CA PHE A 66 -4.28 -9.32 1.77
C PHE A 66 -5.69 -9.27 2.35
N GLY A 67 -6.22 -10.40 2.81
CA GLY A 67 -7.51 -10.47 3.48
C GLY A 67 -7.53 -9.69 4.79
N LEU A 68 -6.50 -9.80 5.62
CA LEU A 68 -6.34 -9.06 6.87
C LEU A 68 -6.16 -7.55 6.62
N LEU A 69 -5.33 -7.17 5.65
CA LEU A 69 -5.16 -5.76 5.26
C LEU A 69 -6.49 -5.17 4.77
N GLY A 70 -7.16 -5.87 3.86
CA GLY A 70 -8.47 -5.44 3.37
C GLY A 70 -9.51 -5.33 4.50
N LEU A 71 -9.54 -6.28 5.42
CA LEU A 71 -10.43 -6.24 6.59
C LEU A 71 -10.11 -5.07 7.52
N SER A 72 -8.82 -4.77 7.72
CA SER A 72 -8.37 -3.61 8.50
C SER A 72 -8.86 -2.30 7.88
N CYS A 73 -8.74 -2.15 6.56
CA CYS A 73 -9.25 -0.98 5.83
C CYS A 73 -10.78 -0.87 5.95
N LEU A 74 -11.51 -1.99 5.80
CA LEU A 74 -12.97 -2.03 5.93
C LEU A 74 -13.42 -1.68 7.36
N LYS A 75 -12.73 -2.20 8.39
CA LYS A 75 -12.97 -1.82 9.78
C LYS A 75 -12.75 -0.32 9.99
N SER A 76 -11.63 0.23 9.53
CA SER A 76 -11.34 1.66 9.62
C SER A 76 -12.42 2.50 8.93
N ALA A 77 -12.96 2.04 7.82
CA ALA A 77 -14.06 2.70 7.12
C ALA A 77 -15.41 2.58 7.85
N ALA A 78 -15.68 1.45 8.52
CA ALA A 78 -16.97 1.20 9.18
C ALA A 78 -17.08 1.89 10.54
N PHE A 79 -16.02 1.84 11.33
CA PHE A 79 -15.98 2.34 12.70
C PHE A 79 -15.33 3.72 12.80
N ALA A 80 -15.34 4.49 11.72
CA ALA A 80 -14.68 5.76 11.54
C ALA A 80 -14.75 6.68 12.77
N GLU A 81 -13.98 6.36 13.81
CA GLU A 81 -13.26 7.39 14.54
C GLU A 81 -12.23 7.90 13.52
N TYR A 82 -12.64 8.88 12.74
CA TYR A 82 -11.75 9.60 11.86
C TYR A 82 -10.72 10.28 12.76
N HIS A 83 -9.68 9.56 13.11
CA HIS A 83 -8.50 10.16 13.65
C HIS A 83 -7.98 11.06 12.54
N VAL A 84 -8.31 12.36 12.65
CA VAL A 84 -7.62 13.39 11.89
C VAL A 84 -6.15 13.11 12.14
N GLU A 85 -5.46 12.62 11.12
CA GLU A 85 -4.03 12.35 11.25
C GLU A 85 -3.39 13.61 11.83
N PRO A 86 -2.57 13.47 12.88
CA PRO A 86 -2.03 14.61 13.59
C PRO A 86 -1.26 15.50 12.60
N ASP A 87 -1.44 16.79 12.74
CA ASP A 87 -0.65 17.75 11.96
C ASP A 87 0.82 17.55 12.32
N VAL A 88 1.62 17.14 11.35
CA VAL A 88 3.02 16.76 11.56
C VAL A 88 3.87 18.00 11.34
N ASP A 89 4.57 18.43 12.39
CA ASP A 89 5.36 19.67 12.45
C ASP A 89 6.88 19.44 12.30
N SER A 90 7.33 18.19 12.35
CA SER A 90 8.76 17.85 12.34
C SER A 90 9.09 16.65 11.45
N TRP A 91 10.30 16.64 10.89
CA TRP A 91 10.78 15.57 10.03
C TRP A 91 10.73 14.17 10.65
N PRO A 92 11.15 13.96 11.92
CA PRO A 92 11.05 12.62 12.52
C PRO A 92 9.62 12.09 12.60
N LYS A 93 8.66 12.95 12.94
CA LYS A 93 7.24 12.57 12.99
C LYS A 93 6.71 12.26 11.58
N LEU A 94 7.12 13.04 10.57
CA LEU A 94 6.75 12.79 9.18
C LEU A 94 7.27 11.42 8.72
N LEU A 95 8.54 11.14 8.95
CA LEU A 95 9.14 9.86 8.56
C LEU A 95 8.47 8.69 9.28
N LEU A 96 8.16 8.83 10.58
CA LEU A 96 7.44 7.81 11.33
C LEU A 96 6.04 7.57 10.76
N MET A 97 5.34 8.63 10.39
CA MET A 97 4.02 8.55 9.74
C MET A 97 4.12 7.84 8.39
N ILE A 98 5.05 8.25 7.51
CA ILE A 98 5.23 7.62 6.20
C ILE A 98 5.63 6.15 6.37
N PHE A 99 6.50 5.84 7.32
CA PHE A 99 6.89 4.47 7.62
C PHE A 99 5.69 3.64 8.08
N GLY A 100 4.84 4.19 8.95
CA GLY A 100 3.60 3.53 9.35
C GLY A 100 2.66 3.24 8.18
N LEU A 101 2.51 4.20 7.26
CA LEU A 101 1.73 4.04 6.03
C LEU A 101 2.35 3.04 5.03
N SER A 102 3.64 2.74 5.14
CA SER A 102 4.35 1.85 4.22
C SER A 102 4.43 0.40 4.71
N ILE A 103 3.87 0.09 5.87
CA ILE A 103 3.86 -1.28 6.42
C ILE A 103 3.08 -2.23 5.51
N ASP A 104 1.99 -1.76 4.93
CA ASP A 104 1.22 -2.50 3.93
C ASP A 104 2.06 -2.81 2.69
N ALA A 105 2.86 -1.84 2.20
CA ALA A 105 3.80 -2.03 1.11
C ALA A 105 4.81 -3.15 1.41
N ALA A 106 5.38 -3.17 2.60
CA ALA A 106 6.29 -4.23 3.04
C ALA A 106 5.59 -5.58 3.12
N ALA A 107 4.37 -5.64 3.67
CA ALA A 107 3.58 -6.86 3.78
C ALA A 107 3.20 -7.42 2.40
N VAL A 108 2.76 -6.55 1.48
CA VAL A 108 2.48 -6.93 0.09
C VAL A 108 3.74 -7.39 -0.63
N GLY A 109 4.87 -6.72 -0.43
CA GLY A 109 6.16 -7.14 -0.97
C GLY A 109 6.54 -8.53 -0.49
N ALA A 110 6.44 -8.79 0.82
CA ALA A 110 6.80 -10.07 1.43
C ALA A 110 5.94 -11.24 0.93
N THR A 111 4.64 -11.01 0.75
CA THR A 111 3.74 -12.04 0.22
C THR A 111 3.83 -12.24 -1.29
N SER A 112 4.41 -11.27 -1.99
CA SER A 112 4.50 -11.28 -3.46
C SER A 112 5.86 -11.76 -3.98
N GLY A 113 6.85 -12.00 -3.13
CA GLY A 113 8.24 -12.26 -3.51
C GLY A 113 8.42 -13.41 -4.51
N GLY A 114 7.64 -14.50 -4.38
CA GLY A 114 7.64 -15.62 -5.32
C GLY A 114 6.63 -15.51 -6.48
N LEU A 115 5.72 -14.54 -6.43
CA LEU A 115 4.55 -14.43 -7.32
C LEU A 115 4.66 -13.30 -8.34
N ILE A 116 5.57 -12.36 -8.15
CA ILE A 116 5.74 -11.20 -9.04
C ILE A 116 6.69 -11.53 -10.18
N VAL A 117 6.14 -11.61 -11.37
CA VAL A 117 6.90 -11.86 -12.61
C VAL A 117 7.83 -10.69 -12.99
N LYS A 118 7.53 -9.46 -12.53
CA LYS A 118 8.26 -8.24 -12.89
C LYS A 118 8.48 -7.32 -11.67
N PRO A 119 9.36 -7.69 -10.73
CA PRO A 119 9.56 -6.90 -9.50
C PRO A 119 10.03 -5.47 -9.78
N VAL A 120 10.93 -5.28 -10.75
CA VAL A 120 11.43 -3.95 -11.13
C VAL A 120 10.32 -3.06 -11.66
N ALA A 121 9.42 -3.59 -12.49
CA ALA A 121 8.29 -2.83 -13.00
C ALA A 121 7.30 -2.43 -11.88
N THR A 122 7.12 -3.29 -10.89
CA THR A 122 6.27 -3.00 -9.72
C THR A 122 6.90 -1.91 -8.84
N LEU A 123 8.21 -2.00 -8.57
CA LEU A 123 8.95 -0.96 -7.83
C LEU A 123 8.89 0.38 -8.56
N ALA A 124 9.10 0.39 -9.88
CA ALA A 124 9.01 1.61 -10.68
C ALA A 124 7.58 2.19 -10.67
N ALA A 125 6.56 1.35 -10.73
CA ALA A 125 5.18 1.78 -10.62
C ALA A 125 4.88 2.38 -9.24
N ILE A 126 5.31 1.76 -8.14
CA ILE A 126 5.17 2.30 -6.77
C ILE A 126 5.85 3.66 -6.66
N GLY A 127 7.10 3.77 -7.13
CA GLY A 127 7.85 5.03 -7.13
C GLY A 127 7.17 6.16 -7.92
N LEU A 128 6.41 5.82 -8.96
CA LEU A 128 5.67 6.78 -9.77
C LEU A 128 4.31 7.14 -9.17
N PHE A 129 3.56 6.15 -8.65
CA PHE A 129 2.20 6.37 -8.16
C PHE A 129 2.19 7.05 -6.78
N ALA A 130 3.14 6.77 -5.88
CA ALA A 130 3.20 7.40 -4.57
C ALA A 130 3.23 8.95 -4.66
N PRO A 131 4.12 9.60 -5.44
CA PRO A 131 4.09 11.05 -5.60
C PRO A 131 2.82 11.56 -6.28
N VAL A 132 2.26 10.81 -7.23
CA VAL A 132 0.98 11.19 -7.87
C VAL A 132 -0.13 11.26 -6.84
N PHE A 133 -0.23 10.28 -5.96
CA PHE A 133 -1.24 10.28 -4.90
C PHE A 133 -1.01 11.39 -3.87
N VAL A 134 0.22 11.75 -3.53
CA VAL A 134 0.51 12.92 -2.68
C VAL A 134 -0.04 14.21 -3.32
N VAL A 135 0.20 14.41 -4.61
CA VAL A 135 -0.31 15.60 -5.34
C VAL A 135 -1.83 15.61 -5.40
N LEU A 136 -2.43 14.47 -5.75
CA LEU A 136 -3.88 14.29 -5.74
C LEU A 136 -4.47 14.56 -4.35
N GLY A 137 -3.84 14.03 -3.31
CA GLY A 137 -4.23 14.27 -1.93
C GLY A 137 -4.21 15.76 -1.57
N ARG A 138 -3.20 16.50 -2.03
CA ARG A 138 -3.09 17.95 -1.77
C ARG A 138 -4.18 18.78 -2.48
N GLY A 139 -4.52 18.38 -3.70
CA GLY A 139 -5.59 19.04 -4.48
C GLY A 139 -6.99 18.67 -4.02
N VAL A 140 -7.22 17.37 -3.85
CA VAL A 140 -8.57 16.81 -3.68
C VAL A 140 -9.00 16.78 -2.21
N LEU A 141 -8.10 16.44 -1.26
CA LEU A 141 -8.45 16.28 0.16
C LEU A 141 -8.80 17.61 0.86
N ASN A 142 -8.41 18.78 0.29
CA ASN A 142 -8.89 20.06 0.78
C ASN A 142 -10.38 20.28 0.51
N ALA A 143 -10.93 19.57 -0.49
CA ALA A 143 -12.35 19.65 -0.88
C ALA A 143 -13.15 18.45 -0.36
N LEU A 144 -12.49 17.41 0.18
CA LEU A 144 -13.14 16.17 0.60
C LEU A 144 -13.61 16.26 2.06
N THR A 145 -14.88 15.96 2.26
CA THR A 145 -15.49 15.74 3.58
C THR A 145 -15.09 14.37 4.15
N THR A 146 -15.37 14.14 5.43
CA THR A 146 -15.15 12.86 6.14
C THR A 146 -15.73 11.64 5.38
N ASN A 147 -16.84 11.80 4.66
CA ASN A 147 -17.44 10.73 3.88
C ASN A 147 -16.54 10.25 2.73
N HIS A 148 -15.77 11.11 2.11
CA HIS A 148 -14.88 10.73 1.01
C HIS A 148 -13.64 9.96 1.51
N ALA A 149 -13.11 10.31 2.67
CA ALA A 149 -12.02 9.54 3.28
C ALA A 149 -12.46 8.12 3.62
N ARG A 150 -13.71 7.95 4.08
CA ARG A 150 -14.33 6.65 4.28
C ARG A 150 -14.43 5.84 2.99
N LEU A 151 -14.87 6.47 1.90
CA LEU A 151 -14.94 5.83 0.59
C LEU A 151 -13.57 5.40 0.07
N LEU A 152 -12.52 6.22 0.30
CA LEU A 152 -11.14 5.86 -0.05
C LEU A 152 -10.68 4.60 0.68
N LYS A 153 -10.92 4.50 2.00
CA LYS A 153 -10.59 3.30 2.78
C LYS A 153 -11.40 2.07 2.38
N LEU A 154 -12.66 2.24 2.00
CA LEU A 154 -13.46 1.15 1.44
C LEU A 154 -12.87 0.67 0.11
N PHE A 155 -12.51 1.59 -0.78
CA PHE A 155 -11.94 1.27 -2.08
C PHE A 155 -10.58 0.55 -1.94
N GLU A 156 -9.72 1.03 -1.05
CA GLU A 156 -8.45 0.39 -0.70
C GLU A 156 -8.66 -1.05 -0.20
N GLY A 157 -9.58 -1.24 0.76
CA GLY A 157 -9.90 -2.56 1.28
C GLY A 157 -10.40 -3.53 0.19
N VAL A 158 -11.24 -3.04 -0.73
CA VAL A 158 -11.71 -3.84 -1.87
C VAL A 158 -10.55 -4.19 -2.81
N LEU A 159 -9.63 -3.23 -3.08
CA LEU A 159 -8.45 -3.50 -3.91
C LEU A 159 -7.57 -4.60 -3.31
N PHE A 160 -7.32 -4.59 -2.00
CA PHE A 160 -6.57 -5.67 -1.36
C PHE A 160 -7.26 -7.03 -1.52
N TRP A 161 -8.57 -7.09 -1.39
CA TRP A 161 -9.32 -8.33 -1.62
C TRP A 161 -9.24 -8.80 -3.07
N VAL A 162 -9.34 -7.89 -4.03
CA VAL A 162 -9.18 -8.20 -5.46
C VAL A 162 -7.78 -8.75 -5.74
N VAL A 163 -6.74 -8.11 -5.21
CA VAL A 163 -5.36 -8.59 -5.38
C VAL A 163 -5.19 -9.97 -4.77
N GLY A 164 -5.62 -10.18 -3.51
CA GLY A 164 -5.50 -11.47 -2.83
C GLY A 164 -6.22 -12.61 -3.56
N THR A 165 -7.45 -12.37 -4.02
CA THR A 165 -8.21 -13.38 -4.77
C THR A 165 -7.59 -13.67 -6.13
N THR A 166 -7.06 -12.65 -6.82
CA THR A 166 -6.38 -12.82 -8.11
C THR A 166 -5.13 -13.70 -7.98
N ILE A 167 -4.38 -13.57 -6.88
CA ILE A 167 -3.21 -14.41 -6.60
C ILE A 167 -3.63 -15.88 -6.51
N VAL A 168 -4.65 -16.19 -5.72
CA VAL A 168 -5.12 -17.58 -5.57
C VAL A 168 -5.66 -18.15 -6.87
N LEU A 169 -6.47 -17.37 -7.60
CA LEU A 169 -7.03 -17.82 -8.88
C LEU A 169 -5.93 -18.08 -9.92
N SER A 170 -4.92 -17.22 -9.98
CA SER A 170 -3.82 -17.42 -10.93
C SER A 170 -3.00 -18.67 -10.63
N HIS A 171 -2.91 -19.08 -9.36
CA HIS A 171 -2.20 -20.27 -8.95
C HIS A 171 -3.02 -21.55 -9.20
N THR A 172 -4.33 -21.49 -8.96
CA THR A 172 -5.23 -22.65 -9.22
C THR A 172 -5.46 -22.91 -10.69
N GLN A 173 -5.38 -21.89 -11.56
CA GLN A 173 -5.56 -22.05 -13.01
C GLN A 173 -4.27 -22.40 -13.75
N GLY A 174 -3.09 -22.17 -13.17
CA GLY A 174 -1.78 -22.51 -13.73
C GLY A 174 -1.27 -23.91 -13.37
N GLY A 175 -2.05 -24.71 -12.65
CA GLY A 175 -1.69 -26.02 -12.12
C GLY A 175 -2.12 -27.21 -12.99
N PHE A 176 -1.91 -27.10 -14.34
CA PHE A 176 -1.95 -28.25 -15.25
C PHE A 176 -0.72 -28.27 -16.13
#